data_631d9fab6d5c96bcd01c5eebed68b421
#
_entry.id   631d9fab6d5c96bcd01c5eebed68b421
#
_cell.length_a   1.000
_cell.length_b   1.000
_cell.length_c   1.000
_cell.angle_alpha   90.00
_cell.angle_beta   90.00
_cell.angle_gamma   90.00
#
_symmetry.space_group_name_H-M   'P 1'
#
loop_
_entity.id
_entity.type
_entity.pdbx_description
1 polymer ?
#
loop_
_entity_poly.entity_id
_entity_poly.type
_entity_poly.pdbx_seq_one_letter_code
_entity_poly.pdbx_strand_id
1 'polypeptide(L)'
;KFYVADSSYGDLLDLGRDKLMKYTGDDRLVLGMDVLNPFFQAALYMHTGKLLSDIDPVNRVQHMTSPVLFLHGAKDQLVPPEVAELLLADSSSTNKKLYIFQGASHTMEMSANGPAYREYVTDFIKNT
;
A
#
# COMPACT_ATOMS: atom_id res chain seq x y z
N LYS A 1 -4.58 7.91 18.91
CA LYS A 1 -4.99 7.67 17.52
C LYS A 1 -3.94 6.78 16.87
N PHE A 2 -4.33 5.68 16.23
CA PHE A 2 -3.47 4.75 15.52
C PHE A 2 -4.06 4.42 14.14
N TYR A 3 -3.28 3.75 13.31
CA TYR A 3 -3.69 3.29 12.00
C TYR A 3 -3.40 1.78 11.85
N VAL A 4 -4.26 1.11 11.10
CA VAL A 4 -4.05 -0.26 10.61
C VAL A 4 -4.13 -0.21 9.09
N ALA A 5 -3.06 -0.59 8.42
CA ALA A 5 -2.95 -0.66 6.97
C ALA A 5 -2.93 -2.13 6.57
N ASP A 6 -4.00 -2.59 5.94
CA ASP A 6 -4.19 -3.97 5.52
C ASP A 6 -4.09 -4.05 3.99
N SER A 7 -3.13 -4.83 3.48
CA SER A 7 -2.84 -4.98 2.04
C SER A 7 -2.68 -3.64 1.30
N SER A 8 -2.04 -2.66 1.94
CA SER A 8 -1.91 -1.31 1.37
C SER A 8 -0.98 -1.31 0.16
N TYR A 9 -1.38 -0.60 -0.91
CA TYR A 9 -0.46 -0.25 -2.00
C TYR A 9 0.54 0.83 -1.54
N GLY A 10 1.62 1.02 -2.29
CA GLY A 10 2.62 2.06 -2.01
C GLY A 10 2.40 3.31 -2.86
N ASP A 11 2.64 3.17 -4.15
CA ASP A 11 2.42 4.19 -5.19
C ASP A 11 1.45 3.65 -6.24
N LEU A 12 0.43 4.46 -6.57
CA LEU A 12 -0.63 4.02 -7.49
C LEU A 12 -0.16 3.96 -8.94
N LEU A 13 0.75 4.85 -9.34
CA LEU A 13 1.32 4.85 -10.69
C LEU A 13 2.24 3.64 -10.89
N ASP A 14 3.09 3.34 -9.91
CA ASP A 14 3.98 2.18 -9.97
C ASP A 14 3.18 0.89 -9.99
N LEU A 15 2.14 0.78 -9.16
CA LEU A 15 1.21 -0.34 -9.21
C LEU A 15 0.55 -0.46 -10.60
N GLY A 16 0.16 0.65 -11.20
CA GLY A 16 -0.42 0.69 -12.55
C GLY A 16 0.55 0.21 -13.61
N ARG A 17 1.81 0.67 -13.57
CA ARG A 17 2.89 0.23 -14.49
C ARG A 17 3.13 -1.27 -14.39
N ASP A 18 3.29 -1.78 -13.16
CA ASP A 18 3.53 -3.19 -12.90
C ASP A 18 2.39 -4.07 -13.44
N LYS A 19 1.14 -3.66 -13.20
CA LYS A 19 -0.02 -4.42 -13.70
C LYS A 19 -0.14 -4.35 -15.20
N LEU A 20 0.06 -3.17 -15.79
CA LEU A 20 0.03 -3.01 -17.24
C LEU A 20 1.08 -3.90 -17.91
N MET A 21 2.32 -3.87 -17.40
CA MET A 21 3.39 -4.72 -17.90
C MET A 21 3.11 -6.21 -17.69
N LYS A 22 2.63 -6.60 -16.50
CA LYS A 22 2.31 -8.00 -16.16
C LYS A 22 1.24 -8.60 -17.08
N TYR A 23 0.20 -7.83 -17.42
CA TYR A 23 -0.92 -8.34 -18.20
C TYR A 23 -0.73 -8.21 -19.72
N THR A 24 0.05 -7.26 -20.19
CA THR A 24 0.21 -7.00 -21.63
C THR A 24 1.56 -7.44 -22.18
N GLY A 25 2.62 -7.40 -21.34
CA GLY A 25 4.00 -7.61 -21.77
C GLY A 25 4.52 -6.54 -22.73
N ASP A 26 3.81 -5.40 -22.87
CA ASP A 26 4.12 -4.35 -23.86
C ASP A 26 4.55 -3.06 -23.15
N ASP A 27 5.84 -2.76 -23.20
CA ASP A 27 6.46 -1.57 -22.62
C ASP A 27 5.99 -0.25 -23.28
N ARG A 28 5.49 -0.33 -24.52
CA ARG A 28 4.92 0.83 -25.22
C ARG A 28 3.64 1.33 -24.56
N LEU A 29 2.86 0.43 -23.97
CA LEU A 29 1.67 0.80 -23.21
C LEU A 29 2.04 1.48 -21.89
N VAL A 30 3.10 1.01 -21.23
CA VAL A 30 3.64 1.68 -20.03
C VAL A 30 4.16 3.08 -20.38
N LEU A 31 4.92 3.20 -21.46
CA LEU A 31 5.36 4.50 -21.96
C LEU A 31 4.18 5.41 -22.31
N GLY A 32 3.14 4.87 -22.95
CA GLY A 32 1.91 5.60 -23.26
C GLY A 32 1.22 6.12 -21.98
N MET A 33 1.16 5.31 -20.95
CA MET A 33 0.64 5.72 -19.63
C MET A 33 1.47 6.87 -19.05
N ASP A 34 2.79 6.80 -19.11
CA ASP A 34 3.68 7.84 -18.60
C ASP A 34 3.54 9.16 -19.36
N VAL A 35 3.42 9.09 -20.67
CA VAL A 35 3.19 10.27 -21.53
C VAL A 35 1.84 10.94 -21.25
N LEU A 36 0.80 10.14 -20.95
CA LEU A 36 -0.55 10.65 -20.65
C LEU A 36 -0.70 11.09 -19.19
N ASN A 37 0.16 10.63 -18.29
CA ASN A 37 0.06 10.91 -16.87
C ASN A 37 -0.01 12.41 -16.53
N PRO A 38 0.79 13.34 -17.10
CA PRO A 38 0.68 14.76 -16.80
C PRO A 38 -0.71 15.35 -17.10
N PHE A 39 -1.35 14.89 -18.17
CA PHE A 39 -2.70 15.33 -18.54
C PHE A 39 -3.74 14.77 -17.58
N PHE A 40 -3.60 13.52 -17.17
CA PHE A 40 -4.44 12.90 -16.16
C PHE A 40 -4.30 13.61 -14.81
N GLN A 41 -3.07 13.91 -14.37
CA GLN A 41 -2.79 14.65 -13.14
C GLN A 41 -3.41 16.06 -13.18
N ALA A 42 -3.30 16.76 -14.32
CA ALA A 42 -3.91 18.07 -14.47
C ALA A 42 -5.45 18.00 -14.36
N ALA A 43 -6.08 17.03 -15.02
CA ALA A 43 -7.51 16.82 -14.94
C ALA A 43 -7.95 16.45 -13.52
N LEU A 44 -7.21 15.56 -12.85
CA LEU A 44 -7.48 15.17 -11.46
C LEU A 44 -7.40 16.39 -10.53
N TYR A 45 -6.35 17.18 -10.67
CA TYR A 45 -6.17 18.38 -9.87
C TYR A 45 -7.28 19.43 -10.09
N MET A 46 -7.69 19.63 -11.34
CA MET A 46 -8.80 20.54 -11.67
C MET A 46 -10.13 20.13 -11.04
N HIS A 47 -10.37 18.82 -10.92
CA HIS A 47 -11.62 18.31 -10.37
C HIS A 47 -11.60 18.12 -8.85
N THR A 48 -10.46 17.81 -8.27
CA THR A 48 -10.36 17.39 -6.86
C THR A 48 -9.48 18.30 -6.00
N GLY A 49 -8.65 19.13 -6.63
CA GLY A 49 -7.59 19.90 -5.94
C GLY A 49 -6.45 19.04 -5.41
N LYS A 50 -6.31 17.80 -5.90
CA LYS A 50 -5.30 16.83 -5.43
C LYS A 50 -4.59 16.15 -6.60
N LEU A 51 -3.33 15.78 -6.37
CA LEU A 51 -2.54 14.92 -7.23
C LEU A 51 -2.61 13.47 -6.73
N LEU A 52 -2.19 12.49 -7.55
CA LEU A 52 -2.07 11.09 -7.10
C LEU A 52 -1.10 10.98 -5.91
N SER A 53 0.02 11.68 -5.96
CA SER A 53 1.02 11.69 -4.88
C SER A 53 0.44 12.15 -3.51
N ASP A 54 -0.66 12.89 -3.51
CA ASP A 54 -1.34 13.31 -2.27
C ASP A 54 -2.10 12.16 -1.60
N ILE A 55 -2.37 11.08 -2.33
CA ILE A 55 -3.10 9.91 -1.83
C ILE A 55 -2.23 8.67 -1.74
N ASP A 56 -1.01 8.70 -2.26
CA ASP A 56 -0.10 7.55 -2.20
C ASP A 56 0.41 7.30 -0.77
N PRO A 57 0.23 6.08 -0.25
CA PRO A 57 0.68 5.73 1.10
C PRO A 57 2.18 5.96 1.33
N VAL A 58 3.04 5.70 0.33
CA VAL A 58 4.49 5.90 0.43
C VAL A 58 4.85 7.35 0.82
N ASN A 59 4.16 8.32 0.23
CA ASN A 59 4.38 9.73 0.56
C ASN A 59 3.77 10.12 1.93
N ARG A 60 2.72 9.42 2.34
CA ARG A 60 2.03 9.73 3.60
C ARG A 60 2.75 9.16 4.82
N VAL A 61 3.26 7.94 4.74
CA VAL A 61 3.94 7.29 5.87
C VAL A 61 5.20 8.03 6.31
N GLN A 62 5.89 8.73 5.39
CA GLN A 62 7.07 9.54 5.68
C GLN A 62 6.79 10.71 6.63
N HIS A 63 5.54 11.16 6.70
CA HIS A 63 5.10 12.25 7.57
C HIS A 63 4.19 11.79 8.70
N MET A 64 3.92 10.48 8.78
CA MET A 64 3.01 9.93 9.78
C MET A 64 3.77 9.53 11.03
N THR A 65 3.52 10.26 12.12
CA THR A 65 4.11 10.00 13.44
C THR A 65 3.21 9.15 14.35
N SER A 66 1.94 9.00 13.99
CA SER A 66 1.00 8.15 14.74
C SER A 66 1.39 6.68 14.65
N PRO A 67 1.10 5.88 15.68
CA PRO A 67 1.31 4.43 15.64
C PRO A 67 0.64 3.77 14.44
N VAL A 68 1.34 2.85 13.79
CA VAL A 68 0.86 2.15 12.60
C VAL A 68 1.19 0.67 12.62
N LEU A 69 0.17 -0.14 12.31
CA LEU A 69 0.28 -1.57 12.10
C LEU A 69 0.05 -1.86 10.63
N PHE A 70 1.04 -2.50 9.99
CA PHE A 70 0.91 -3.03 8.62
C PHE A 70 0.61 -4.53 8.69
N LEU A 71 -0.39 -4.96 7.94
CA LEU A 71 -0.76 -6.36 7.75
C LEU A 71 -0.72 -6.66 6.25
N HIS A 72 -0.14 -7.80 5.85
CA HIS A 72 -0.02 -8.12 4.42
C HIS A 72 0.03 -9.62 4.17
N GLY A 73 -0.52 -10.05 3.04
CA GLY A 73 -0.50 -11.45 2.61
C GLY A 73 0.79 -11.81 1.86
N ALA A 74 1.44 -12.91 2.26
CA ALA A 74 2.65 -13.39 1.59
C ALA A 74 2.42 -13.83 0.14
N LYS A 75 1.18 -14.15 -0.23
CA LYS A 75 0.77 -14.55 -1.60
C LYS A 75 -0.03 -13.47 -2.31
N ASP A 76 0.08 -12.22 -1.88
CA ASP A 76 -0.56 -11.10 -2.54
C ASP A 76 0.07 -10.88 -3.93
N GLN A 77 -0.72 -11.14 -4.98
CA GLN A 77 -0.30 -10.95 -6.38
C GLN A 77 -0.73 -9.60 -6.94
N LEU A 78 -1.59 -8.88 -6.22
CA LEU A 78 -2.01 -7.54 -6.62
C LEU A 78 -0.99 -6.51 -6.13
N VAL A 79 -0.69 -6.54 -4.84
CA VAL A 79 0.33 -5.70 -4.22
C VAL A 79 1.38 -6.62 -3.60
N PRO A 80 2.61 -6.65 -4.11
CA PRO A 80 3.66 -7.50 -3.55
C PRO A 80 3.95 -7.18 -2.07
N PRO A 81 4.25 -8.17 -1.22
CA PRO A 81 4.49 -7.94 0.22
C PRO A 81 5.69 -7.03 0.51
N GLU A 82 6.63 -6.90 -0.43
CA GLU A 82 7.76 -5.97 -0.37
C GLU A 82 7.30 -4.51 -0.25
N VAL A 83 6.10 -4.19 -0.74
CA VAL A 83 5.49 -2.86 -0.58
C VAL A 83 5.19 -2.56 0.89
N ALA A 84 4.71 -3.55 1.65
CA ALA A 84 4.47 -3.36 3.09
C ALA A 84 5.78 -3.19 3.88
N GLU A 85 6.86 -3.85 3.45
CA GLU A 85 8.20 -3.68 4.01
C GLU A 85 8.74 -2.27 3.73
N LEU A 86 8.54 -1.76 2.50
CA LEU A 86 8.88 -0.39 2.12
C LEU A 86 8.11 0.63 2.96
N LEU A 87 6.79 0.47 3.09
CA LEU A 87 5.96 1.37 3.90
C LEU A 87 6.38 1.36 5.37
N LEU A 88 6.75 0.19 5.91
CA LEU A 88 7.29 0.09 7.26
C LEU A 88 8.62 0.84 7.38
N ALA A 89 9.55 0.62 6.43
CA ALA A 89 10.87 1.26 6.44
C ALA A 89 10.75 2.79 6.39
N ASP A 90 9.93 3.30 5.47
CA ASP A 90 9.76 4.73 5.21
C ASP A 90 8.89 5.45 6.25
N SER A 91 8.13 4.73 7.05
CA SER A 91 7.27 5.34 8.06
C SER A 91 8.08 6.06 9.15
N SER A 92 7.73 7.32 9.41
CA SER A 92 8.30 8.14 10.50
C SER A 92 7.73 7.79 11.88
N SER A 93 6.78 6.87 11.98
CA SER A 93 6.25 6.43 13.27
C SER A 93 7.32 5.70 14.09
N THR A 94 7.44 6.06 15.36
CA THR A 94 8.30 5.34 16.32
C THR A 94 7.66 4.06 16.86
N ASN A 95 6.32 3.94 16.75
CA ASN A 95 5.57 2.74 17.09
C ASN A 95 4.97 2.16 15.81
N LYS A 96 5.72 1.31 15.13
CA LYS A 96 5.33 0.68 13.87
C LYS A 96 5.63 -0.82 13.88
N LYS A 97 4.71 -1.62 13.33
CA LYS A 97 4.85 -3.08 13.22
C LYS A 97 4.37 -3.56 11.87
N LEU A 98 4.90 -4.69 11.42
CA LEU A 98 4.47 -5.41 10.21
C LEU A 98 4.28 -6.88 10.55
N TYR A 99 3.18 -7.47 10.11
CA TYR A 99 2.95 -8.91 10.11
C TYR A 99 2.59 -9.41 8.72
N ILE A 100 3.34 -10.41 8.25
CA ILE A 100 3.11 -11.08 6.98
C ILE A 100 2.38 -12.41 7.22
N PHE A 101 1.19 -12.55 6.65
CA PHE A 101 0.35 -13.74 6.78
C PHE A 101 0.69 -14.76 5.71
N GLN A 102 1.30 -15.86 6.13
CA GLN A 102 1.63 -16.97 5.24
C GLN A 102 0.35 -17.58 4.64
N GLY A 103 0.32 -17.70 3.31
CA GLY A 103 -0.85 -18.25 2.61
C GLY A 103 -1.95 -17.26 2.25
N ALA A 104 -1.96 -16.05 2.81
CA ALA A 104 -2.94 -15.02 2.46
C ALA A 104 -2.61 -14.37 1.10
N SER A 105 -3.64 -14.21 0.28
CA SER A 105 -3.65 -13.33 -0.89
C SER A 105 -4.14 -11.93 -0.51
N HIS A 106 -4.31 -11.05 -1.49
CA HIS A 106 -4.74 -9.66 -1.29
C HIS A 106 -6.02 -9.57 -0.44
N THR A 107 -5.97 -8.83 0.67
CA THR A 107 -7.07 -8.62 1.65
C THR A 107 -7.62 -9.91 2.29
N MET A 108 -6.86 -11.00 2.29
CA MET A 108 -7.33 -12.29 2.81
C MET A 108 -6.63 -12.71 4.10
N GLU A 109 -5.94 -11.81 4.79
CA GLU A 109 -5.18 -12.05 6.01
C GLU A 109 -6.08 -12.62 7.12
N MET A 110 -7.24 -11.99 7.32
CA MET A 110 -8.23 -12.44 8.31
C MET A 110 -8.82 -13.81 7.96
N SER A 111 -9.00 -14.10 6.67
CA SER A 111 -9.51 -15.40 6.21
C SER A 111 -8.46 -16.50 6.32
N ALA A 112 -7.18 -16.16 6.10
CA ALA A 112 -6.08 -17.11 6.19
C ALA A 112 -5.78 -17.52 7.64
N ASN A 113 -5.79 -16.55 8.58
CA ASN A 113 -5.59 -16.82 9.99
C ASN A 113 -6.29 -15.74 10.87
N GLY A 114 -7.59 -15.88 11.03
CA GLY A 114 -8.41 -14.94 11.80
C GLY A 114 -8.04 -14.81 13.28
N PRO A 115 -7.67 -15.88 14.00
CA PRO A 115 -7.16 -15.77 15.37
C PRO A 115 -5.92 -14.88 15.46
N ALA A 116 -4.89 -15.14 14.65
CA ALA A 116 -3.66 -14.34 14.64
C ALA A 116 -3.92 -12.89 14.22
N TYR A 117 -4.78 -12.68 13.22
CA TYR A 117 -5.16 -11.33 12.78
C TYR A 117 -5.74 -10.52 13.97
N ARG A 118 -6.71 -11.09 14.68
CA ARG A 118 -7.31 -10.42 15.85
C ARG A 118 -6.32 -10.21 16.97
N GLU A 119 -5.44 -11.17 17.22
CA GLU A 119 -4.39 -11.07 18.24
C GLU A 119 -3.47 -9.89 17.93
N TYR A 120 -2.89 -9.83 16.72
CA TYR A 120 -1.96 -8.76 16.33
C TYR A 120 -2.58 -7.38 16.39
N VAL A 121 -3.83 -7.23 15.91
CA VAL A 121 -4.56 -5.95 15.99
C VAL A 121 -4.85 -5.59 17.44
N THR A 122 -5.33 -6.53 18.24
CA THR A 122 -5.68 -6.28 19.65
C THR A 122 -4.45 -5.93 20.48
N ASP A 123 -3.35 -6.64 20.30
CA ASP A 123 -2.11 -6.40 21.03
C ASP A 123 -1.49 -5.05 20.61
N PHE A 124 -1.57 -4.71 19.32
CA PHE A 124 -1.09 -3.40 18.88
C PHE A 124 -1.90 -2.28 19.51
N ILE A 125 -3.23 -2.39 19.57
CA ILE A 125 -4.12 -1.40 20.19
C ILE A 125 -3.84 -1.24 21.69
N LYS A 126 -3.62 -2.36 22.40
CA LYS A 126 -3.37 -2.34 23.86
C LYS A 126 -2.03 -1.70 24.23
N ASN A 127 -1.05 -1.76 23.32
CA ASN A 127 0.31 -1.26 23.54
C ASN A 127 0.56 0.12 22.86
N THR A 128 -0.49 0.80 22.42
CA THR A 128 -0.50 2.11 21.80
C THR A 128 -1.23 3.13 22.65
#